data_8a8582072e5c5ce3d56fd121f025004b
#
_entry.id   8a8582072e5c5ce3d56fd121f025004b
#
_cell.length_a   1.000
_cell.length_b   1.000
_cell.length_c   1.000
_cell.angle_alpha   90.00
_cell.angle_beta   90.00
_cell.angle_gamma   90.00
#
_symmetry.space_group_name_H-M   'P 1'
#
loop_
_entity.id
_entity.type
_entity.pdbx_description
1 polymer ?
#
loop_
_entity_poly.entity_id
_entity_poly.type
_entity_poly.pdbx_seq_one_letter_code
_entity_poly.pdbx_strand_id
1 'polypeptide(L)'
;MKQLIAYSLYGSEERYTIGAIKNAILATRHFKGFSLRFYTGASVPESIKQTLRLFPHVQLVDQEGPEDHTAKLWRFQALTDQEYDVVLSRDADARLTHRERIAHEEFLASGLDFHIMKDHPTGHNYQISAGMFAARTRAIPADLTPPEGQNYYTQDQDWLAAEVWPLIKANTLIHDESYQTPTEGHSKRRPFPIAKKATLHHIGAALEADDRFVFSIDQAMAKGETGSDKYLAEWLI
;
A
#
# COMPACT_ATOMS: atom_id res chain seq x y z
N MET A 1 -18.93 4.07 7.92
CA MET A 1 -17.77 3.18 7.77
C MET A 1 -16.51 4.00 7.94
N LYS A 2 -15.74 3.75 9.00
CA LYS A 2 -14.43 4.41 9.23
C LYS A 2 -13.36 3.63 8.49
N GLN A 3 -12.50 4.32 7.76
CA GLN A 3 -11.46 3.70 6.92
C GLN A 3 -10.09 4.32 7.21
N LEU A 4 -9.07 3.49 7.26
CA LEU A 4 -7.70 3.87 7.57
C LEU A 4 -6.75 3.42 6.46
N ILE A 5 -5.80 4.29 6.09
CA ILE A 5 -4.63 3.91 5.29
C ILE A 5 -3.42 3.92 6.22
N ALA A 6 -2.75 2.78 6.35
CA ALA A 6 -1.64 2.58 7.26
C ALA A 6 -0.31 2.50 6.51
N TYR A 7 0.67 3.20 7.04
CA TYR A 7 2.04 3.30 6.51
C TYR A 7 3.06 3.02 7.61
N SER A 8 4.16 2.37 7.26
CA SER A 8 5.40 2.43 8.03
C SER A 8 6.27 3.56 7.46
N LEU A 9 6.80 4.42 8.33
CA LEU A 9 7.67 5.53 7.94
C LEU A 9 8.88 5.60 8.87
N TYR A 10 10.06 5.33 8.33
CA TYR A 10 11.33 5.33 9.05
C TYR A 10 12.46 5.74 8.10
N GLY A 11 13.59 6.15 8.66
CA GLY A 11 14.66 6.73 7.90
C GLY A 11 14.40 8.18 7.50
N SER A 12 15.37 8.77 6.83
CA SER A 12 15.32 10.18 6.38
C SER A 12 15.30 10.34 4.86
N GLU A 13 15.24 9.24 4.11
CA GLU A 13 15.23 9.29 2.65
C GLU A 13 14.00 10.06 2.13
N GLU A 14 14.26 11.03 1.24
CA GLU A 14 13.22 11.93 0.74
C GLU A 14 12.09 11.22 0.00
N ARG A 15 12.38 10.13 -0.72
CA ARG A 15 11.33 9.37 -1.43
C ARG A 15 10.24 8.89 -0.49
N TYR A 16 10.55 8.52 0.76
CA TYR A 16 9.58 8.09 1.77
C TYR A 16 9.00 9.26 2.54
N THR A 17 9.85 10.19 3.00
CA THR A 17 9.42 11.29 3.87
C THR A 17 8.59 12.34 3.11
N ILE A 18 9.03 12.76 1.93
CA ILE A 18 8.26 13.62 1.03
C ILE A 18 7.08 12.83 0.43
N GLY A 19 7.27 11.54 0.14
CA GLY A 19 6.20 10.65 -0.28
C GLY A 19 5.04 10.59 0.71
N ALA A 20 5.33 10.52 2.00
CA ALA A 20 4.31 10.56 3.06
C ALA A 20 3.51 11.86 3.03
N ILE A 21 4.18 13.03 2.89
CA ILE A 21 3.51 14.34 2.77
C ILE A 21 2.63 14.38 1.51
N LYS A 22 3.15 13.92 0.37
CA LYS A 22 2.38 13.84 -0.88
C LYS A 22 1.14 12.95 -0.73
N ASN A 23 1.26 11.81 -0.08
CA ASN A 23 0.12 10.94 0.19
C ASN A 23 -0.92 11.59 1.11
N ALA A 24 -0.49 12.37 2.11
CA ALA A 24 -1.41 13.15 2.92
C ALA A 24 -2.19 14.18 2.09
N ILE A 25 -1.54 14.85 1.13
CA ILE A 25 -2.20 15.77 0.18
C ILE A 25 -3.16 15.00 -0.74
N LEU A 26 -2.71 13.90 -1.35
CA LEU A 26 -3.49 13.11 -2.29
C LEU A 26 -4.75 12.51 -1.64
N ALA A 27 -4.67 12.14 -0.37
CA ALA A 27 -5.81 11.64 0.37
C ALA A 27 -6.94 12.65 0.48
N THR A 28 -6.65 13.95 0.57
CA THR A 28 -7.68 15.01 0.57
C THR A 28 -8.49 15.02 -0.73
N ARG A 29 -7.92 14.55 -1.81
CA ARG A 29 -8.54 14.52 -3.14
C ARG A 29 -9.21 13.18 -3.42
N HIS A 30 -8.45 12.09 -3.34
CA HIS A 30 -8.87 10.77 -3.80
C HIS A 30 -9.51 9.91 -2.70
N PHE A 31 -9.13 10.12 -1.43
CA PHE A 31 -9.57 9.31 -0.30
C PHE A 31 -10.25 10.18 0.77
N LYS A 32 -11.17 11.06 0.35
CA LYS A 32 -11.93 11.92 1.28
C LYS A 32 -12.65 11.06 2.33
N GLY A 33 -12.48 11.44 3.60
CA GLY A 33 -13.09 10.75 4.73
C GLY A 33 -12.28 9.58 5.27
N PHE A 34 -11.11 9.28 4.70
CA PHE A 34 -10.15 8.34 5.26
C PHE A 34 -9.24 9.02 6.27
N SER A 35 -8.85 8.27 7.30
CA SER A 35 -7.70 8.61 8.14
C SER A 35 -6.43 8.02 7.51
N LEU A 36 -5.31 8.70 7.67
CA LEU A 36 -3.99 8.16 7.38
C LEU A 36 -3.24 7.99 8.69
N ARG A 37 -2.63 6.84 8.89
CA ARG A 37 -1.77 6.60 10.05
C ARG A 37 -0.36 6.24 9.59
N PHE A 38 0.60 7.04 10.06
CA PHE A 38 2.01 6.74 9.89
C PHE A 38 2.58 6.23 11.21
N TYR A 39 3.05 5.00 11.20
CA TYR A 39 3.86 4.41 12.26
C TYR A 39 5.28 4.90 12.05
N THR A 40 5.76 5.81 12.90
CA THR A 40 6.95 6.62 12.65
C THR A 40 8.12 6.20 13.53
N GLY A 41 9.28 5.97 12.91
CA GLY A 41 10.56 5.77 13.60
C GLY A 41 11.15 7.08 14.14
N ALA A 42 12.14 6.95 15.02
CA ALA A 42 12.87 8.08 15.59
C ALA A 42 13.74 8.82 14.56
N SER A 43 14.19 8.12 13.50
CA SER A 43 15.01 8.69 12.42
C SER A 43 14.23 9.59 11.45
N VAL A 44 12.90 9.59 11.50
CA VAL A 44 12.09 10.49 10.65
C VAL A 44 12.32 11.93 11.10
N PRO A 45 12.75 12.84 10.20
CA PRO A 45 13.01 14.25 10.56
C PRO A 45 11.79 14.88 11.21
N GLU A 46 12.02 15.63 12.30
CA GLU A 46 10.91 16.28 13.04
C GLU A 46 10.14 17.27 12.17
N SER A 47 10.80 17.95 11.23
CA SER A 47 10.14 18.84 10.26
C SER A 47 9.08 18.11 9.41
N ILE A 48 9.35 16.84 9.05
CA ILE A 48 8.40 15.98 8.32
C ILE A 48 7.21 15.65 9.24
N LYS A 49 7.49 15.21 10.47
CA LYS A 49 6.44 14.89 11.46
C LYS A 49 5.56 16.12 11.73
N GLN A 50 6.16 17.31 11.89
CA GLN A 50 5.42 18.56 12.07
C GLN A 50 4.53 18.88 10.87
N THR A 51 5.06 18.72 9.65
CA THR A 51 4.28 18.93 8.43
C THR A 51 3.10 17.96 8.33
N LEU A 52 3.32 16.68 8.64
CA LEU A 52 2.25 15.67 8.63
C LEU A 52 1.16 15.98 9.67
N ARG A 53 1.51 16.51 10.85
CA ARG A 53 0.54 16.92 11.89
C ARG A 53 -0.37 18.08 11.46
N LEU A 54 -0.02 18.83 10.41
CA LEU A 54 -0.89 19.89 9.88
C LEU A 54 -2.14 19.35 9.17
N PHE A 55 -2.13 18.07 8.78
CA PHE A 55 -3.27 17.46 8.11
C PHE A 55 -4.22 16.83 9.15
N PRO A 56 -5.49 17.30 9.27
CA PRO A 56 -6.41 16.84 10.32
C PRO A 56 -6.80 15.36 10.21
N HIS A 57 -6.58 14.75 9.04
CA HIS A 57 -6.85 13.34 8.79
C HIS A 57 -5.62 12.44 9.00
N VAL A 58 -4.49 13.01 9.42
CA VAL A 58 -3.25 12.27 9.63
C VAL A 58 -3.04 12.01 11.12
N GLN A 59 -2.65 10.79 11.45
CA GLN A 59 -2.25 10.33 12.77
C GLN A 59 -0.79 9.87 12.70
N LEU A 60 0.03 10.26 13.68
CA LEU A 60 1.38 9.74 13.85
C LEU A 60 1.41 8.87 15.10
N VAL A 61 1.98 7.67 14.97
CA VAL A 61 2.19 6.73 16.07
C VAL A 61 3.68 6.43 16.12
N ASP A 62 4.36 7.04 17.10
CA ASP A 62 5.79 6.81 17.28
C ASP A 62 6.05 5.35 17.66
N GLN A 63 7.02 4.72 17.02
CA GLN A 63 7.41 3.34 17.22
C GLN A 63 8.78 3.29 17.89
N GLU A 64 8.91 2.36 18.82
CA GLU A 64 10.18 1.97 19.42
C GLU A 64 10.72 0.70 18.73
N GLY A 65 12.04 0.56 18.65
CA GLY A 65 12.68 -0.62 18.10
C GLY A 65 13.54 -0.36 16.85
N PRO A 66 14.03 -1.43 16.21
CA PRO A 66 14.91 -1.31 15.05
C PRO A 66 14.22 -0.67 13.85
N GLU A 67 14.92 0.23 13.19
CA GLU A 67 14.45 0.88 11.96
C GLU A 67 15.12 0.23 10.74
N ASP A 68 14.96 -1.07 10.64
CA ASP A 68 15.43 -1.91 9.55
C ASP A 68 14.26 -2.54 8.78
N HIS A 69 14.43 -3.69 8.15
CA HIS A 69 13.34 -4.33 7.41
C HIS A 69 12.17 -4.73 8.30
N THR A 70 12.36 -4.90 9.62
CA THR A 70 11.27 -5.21 10.55
C THR A 70 10.30 -4.04 10.71
N ALA A 71 10.76 -2.81 10.55
CA ALA A 71 9.92 -1.62 10.62
C ALA A 71 8.82 -1.58 9.54
N LYS A 72 8.98 -2.30 8.41
CA LYS A 72 7.93 -2.44 7.40
C LYS A 72 6.65 -3.06 7.97
N LEU A 73 6.78 -3.87 9.02
CA LEU A 73 5.67 -4.59 9.64
C LEU A 73 4.81 -3.69 10.54
N TRP A 74 5.28 -2.52 10.98
CA TRP A 74 4.53 -1.64 11.89
C TRP A 74 3.14 -1.30 11.37
N ARG A 75 2.97 -1.07 10.06
CA ARG A 75 1.68 -0.73 9.43
C ARG A 75 0.61 -1.81 9.63
N PHE A 76 1.01 -3.07 9.83
CA PHE A 76 0.07 -4.17 10.03
C PHE A 76 -0.55 -4.19 11.43
N GLN A 77 -0.01 -3.44 12.40
CA GLN A 77 -0.68 -3.22 13.70
C GLN A 77 -2.08 -2.63 13.52
N ALA A 78 -2.30 -1.88 12.44
CA ALA A 78 -3.60 -1.32 12.13
C ALA A 78 -4.67 -2.38 11.80
N LEU A 79 -4.29 -3.57 11.36
CA LEU A 79 -5.23 -4.62 10.94
C LEU A 79 -6.14 -5.10 12.08
N THR A 80 -5.67 -5.03 13.32
CA THR A 80 -6.43 -5.44 14.50
C THR A 80 -7.11 -4.27 15.22
N ASP A 81 -7.00 -3.03 14.69
CA ASP A 81 -7.62 -1.84 15.28
C ASP A 81 -9.12 -1.79 14.97
N GLN A 82 -9.94 -2.19 15.93
CA GLN A 82 -11.39 -2.23 15.81
C GLN A 82 -12.07 -0.84 15.79
N GLU A 83 -11.30 0.25 15.93
CA GLU A 83 -11.84 1.60 15.72
C GLU A 83 -12.21 1.84 14.25
N TYR A 84 -11.55 1.14 13.33
CA TYR A 84 -11.76 1.23 11.89
C TYR A 84 -12.45 -0.01 11.34
N ASP A 85 -13.36 0.19 10.40
CA ASP A 85 -14.05 -0.91 9.72
C ASP A 85 -13.19 -1.56 8.64
N VAL A 86 -12.32 -0.75 8.00
CA VAL A 86 -11.44 -1.18 6.91
C VAL A 86 -10.06 -0.52 7.04
N VAL A 87 -9.02 -1.30 6.87
CA VAL A 87 -7.63 -0.85 6.84
C VAL A 87 -6.99 -1.20 5.50
N LEU A 88 -6.31 -0.22 4.89
CA LEU A 88 -5.48 -0.36 3.70
C LEU A 88 -4.01 -0.25 4.10
N SER A 89 -3.19 -1.20 3.68
CA SER A 89 -1.72 -1.14 3.85
C SER A 89 -1.09 -0.56 2.59
N ARG A 90 -0.26 0.47 2.73
CA ARG A 90 0.40 1.17 1.60
C ARG A 90 1.87 1.47 1.90
N ASP A 91 2.63 1.64 0.82
CA ASP A 91 4.03 2.08 0.87
C ASP A 91 4.10 3.61 0.73
N ALA A 92 4.99 4.26 1.51
CA ALA A 92 5.09 5.71 1.53
C ALA A 92 5.71 6.30 0.25
N ASP A 93 6.51 5.52 -0.47
CA ASP A 93 7.09 5.88 -1.77
C ASP A 93 6.15 5.64 -2.96
N ALA A 94 5.00 5.00 -2.77
CA ALA A 94 3.92 4.98 -3.76
C ALA A 94 3.04 6.23 -3.64
N ARG A 95 2.15 6.42 -4.62
CA ARG A 95 1.17 7.53 -4.60
C ARG A 95 -0.25 6.99 -4.63
N LEU A 96 -1.10 7.59 -3.80
CA LEU A 96 -2.54 7.33 -3.83
C LEU A 96 -3.14 7.86 -5.13
N THR A 97 -3.96 7.06 -5.81
CA THR A 97 -4.51 7.40 -7.12
C THR A 97 -6.03 7.27 -7.17
N HIS A 98 -6.64 7.96 -8.13
CA HIS A 98 -8.07 7.80 -8.41
C HIS A 98 -8.40 6.36 -8.84
N ARG A 99 -7.54 5.73 -9.66
CA ARG A 99 -7.71 4.35 -10.12
C ARG A 99 -7.77 3.36 -8.97
N GLU A 100 -6.89 3.54 -7.98
CA GLU A 100 -6.90 2.77 -6.75
C GLU A 100 -8.18 3.00 -5.94
N ARG A 101 -8.63 4.25 -5.84
CA ARG A 101 -9.87 4.58 -5.13
C ARG A 101 -11.09 3.86 -5.72
N ILE A 102 -11.23 3.83 -7.03
CA ILE A 102 -12.36 3.15 -7.68
C ILE A 102 -12.28 1.63 -7.49
N ALA A 103 -11.08 1.03 -7.57
CA ALA A 103 -10.89 -0.39 -7.24
C ALA A 103 -11.28 -0.70 -5.78
N HIS A 104 -10.94 0.21 -4.86
CA HIS A 104 -11.33 0.08 -3.47
C HIS A 104 -12.86 0.20 -3.28
N GLU A 105 -13.54 1.08 -4.00
CA GLU A 105 -15.01 1.18 -3.96
C GLU A 105 -15.69 -0.10 -4.45
N GLU A 106 -15.17 -0.73 -5.50
CA GLU A 106 -15.65 -2.05 -5.93
C GLU A 106 -15.43 -3.12 -4.86
N PHE A 107 -14.30 -3.09 -4.15
CA PHE A 107 -14.07 -3.96 -3.02
C PHE A 107 -15.12 -3.76 -1.94
N LEU A 108 -15.40 -2.54 -1.55
CA LEU A 108 -16.43 -2.24 -0.53
C LEU A 108 -17.82 -2.75 -0.95
N ALA A 109 -18.18 -2.61 -2.22
CA ALA A 109 -19.45 -3.06 -2.78
C ALA A 109 -19.54 -4.59 -2.97
N SER A 110 -18.40 -5.28 -3.01
CA SER A 110 -18.36 -6.74 -3.26
C SER A 110 -18.90 -7.59 -2.11
N GLY A 111 -18.97 -7.04 -0.91
CA GLY A 111 -19.29 -7.77 0.32
C GLY A 111 -18.17 -8.69 0.83
N LEU A 112 -17.04 -8.77 0.13
CA LEU A 112 -15.86 -9.54 0.54
C LEU A 112 -15.11 -8.80 1.66
N ASP A 113 -14.32 -9.54 2.44
CA ASP A 113 -13.62 -8.97 3.58
C ASP A 113 -12.18 -8.54 3.29
N PHE A 114 -11.61 -9.02 2.16
CA PHE A 114 -10.22 -8.73 1.80
C PHE A 114 -10.10 -8.24 0.36
N HIS A 115 -9.11 -7.38 0.12
CA HIS A 115 -8.80 -6.82 -1.18
C HIS A 115 -7.31 -6.88 -1.46
N ILE A 116 -6.94 -7.39 -2.63
CA ILE A 116 -5.58 -7.43 -3.12
C ILE A 116 -5.55 -6.76 -4.50
N MET A 117 -4.53 -5.95 -4.75
CA MET A 117 -4.31 -5.32 -6.05
C MET A 117 -3.00 -5.84 -6.66
N LYS A 118 -3.06 -6.24 -7.94
CA LYS A 118 -1.94 -6.72 -8.75
C LYS A 118 -1.92 -5.95 -10.07
N ASP A 119 -1.24 -4.84 -10.08
CA ASP A 119 -1.27 -3.89 -11.19
C ASP A 119 0.00 -3.91 -12.07
N HIS A 120 0.97 -4.74 -11.70
CA HIS A 120 2.20 -4.90 -12.45
C HIS A 120 2.53 -6.40 -12.65
N PRO A 121 2.86 -6.85 -13.87
CA PRO A 121 3.01 -8.28 -14.17
C PRO A 121 4.17 -8.95 -13.43
N THR A 122 5.24 -8.21 -13.16
CA THR A 122 6.43 -8.74 -12.48
C THR A 122 6.67 -8.16 -11.10
N GLY A 123 6.23 -6.92 -10.84
CA GLY A 123 6.40 -6.24 -9.55
C GLY A 123 5.41 -6.69 -8.49
N HIS A 124 4.24 -7.21 -8.89
CA HIS A 124 3.18 -7.66 -7.98
C HIS A 124 2.92 -9.18 -8.10
N ASN A 125 4.00 -9.97 -8.16
CA ASN A 125 3.93 -11.43 -8.33
C ASN A 125 3.77 -12.22 -7.03
N TYR A 126 3.88 -11.58 -5.86
CA TYR A 126 3.56 -12.21 -4.57
C TYR A 126 2.06 -12.49 -4.45
N GLN A 127 1.66 -13.46 -3.61
CA GLN A 127 0.26 -13.68 -3.26
C GLN A 127 -0.37 -12.40 -2.75
N ILE A 128 0.31 -11.73 -1.80
CA ILE A 128 -0.07 -10.43 -1.27
C ILE A 128 1.16 -9.53 -1.33
N SER A 129 1.11 -8.47 -2.13
CA SER A 129 2.12 -7.40 -2.03
C SER A 129 1.76 -6.50 -0.86
N ALA A 130 2.71 -6.29 0.04
CA ALA A 130 2.48 -5.66 1.34
C ALA A 130 1.86 -4.24 1.27
N GLY A 131 2.22 -3.47 0.26
CA GLY A 131 1.64 -2.14 -0.02
C GLY A 131 0.35 -2.16 -0.86
N MET A 132 -0.21 -3.34 -1.17
CA MET A 132 -1.33 -3.50 -2.10
C MET A 132 -2.48 -4.33 -1.50
N PHE A 133 -2.67 -4.22 -0.18
CA PHE A 133 -3.59 -5.04 0.60
C PHE A 133 -4.58 -4.16 1.38
N ALA A 134 -5.83 -4.62 1.48
CA ALA A 134 -6.82 -4.06 2.38
C ALA A 134 -7.66 -5.16 3.04
N ALA A 135 -8.12 -4.90 4.25
CA ALA A 135 -8.92 -5.84 5.03
C ALA A 135 -10.02 -5.12 5.82
N ARG A 136 -11.16 -5.80 5.99
CA ARG A 136 -12.12 -5.45 7.03
C ARG A 136 -11.60 -5.98 8.36
N THR A 137 -11.43 -5.11 9.34
CA THR A 137 -10.82 -5.43 10.63
C THR A 137 -11.56 -6.54 11.37
N ARG A 138 -12.88 -6.59 11.25
CA ARG A 138 -13.73 -7.65 11.84
C ARG A 138 -13.38 -9.07 11.38
N ALA A 139 -12.74 -9.20 10.21
CA ALA A 139 -12.39 -10.49 9.63
C ALA A 139 -10.93 -10.90 9.92
N ILE A 140 -10.19 -10.04 10.58
CA ILE A 140 -8.81 -10.32 11.01
C ILE A 140 -8.86 -11.03 12.37
N PRO A 141 -8.19 -12.18 12.56
CA PRO A 141 -8.01 -12.79 13.87
C PRO A 141 -7.35 -11.81 14.84
N ALA A 142 -7.87 -11.73 16.07
CA ALA A 142 -7.37 -10.77 17.07
C ALA A 142 -5.92 -11.05 17.51
N ASP A 143 -5.49 -12.28 17.35
CA ASP A 143 -4.15 -12.79 17.67
C ASP A 143 -3.19 -12.77 16.46
N LEU A 144 -3.64 -12.28 15.30
CA LEU A 144 -2.78 -12.14 14.13
C LEU A 144 -1.75 -11.05 14.38
N THR A 145 -0.51 -11.45 14.59
CA THR A 145 0.63 -10.54 14.82
C THR A 145 1.72 -10.78 13.78
N PRO A 146 2.37 -9.72 13.26
CA PRO A 146 3.56 -9.88 12.46
C PRO A 146 4.68 -10.56 13.23
N PRO A 147 5.59 -11.30 12.55
CA PRO A 147 6.70 -12.00 13.21
C PRO A 147 7.68 -11.03 13.84
N GLU A 148 8.26 -11.43 14.97
CA GLU A 148 9.35 -10.71 15.60
C GLU A 148 10.71 -11.29 15.19
N GLY A 149 11.76 -10.47 15.27
CA GLY A 149 13.15 -10.91 15.26
C GLY A 149 13.73 -11.34 13.90
N GLN A 150 12.99 -11.23 12.81
CA GLN A 150 13.51 -11.50 11.47
C GLN A 150 13.78 -10.19 10.73
N ASN A 151 14.98 -10.05 10.14
CA ASN A 151 15.39 -8.83 9.43
C ASN A 151 15.91 -9.17 8.04
N TYR A 152 14.99 -9.28 7.06
CA TYR A 152 15.32 -9.45 5.65
C TYR A 152 14.31 -8.75 4.73
N TYR A 153 14.71 -8.47 3.51
CA TYR A 153 14.00 -7.55 2.62
C TYR A 153 12.53 -7.92 2.33
N THR A 154 12.21 -9.21 2.12
CA THR A 154 10.87 -9.69 1.74
C THR A 154 10.03 -10.16 2.91
N GLN A 155 10.46 -9.94 4.14
CA GLN A 155 9.86 -10.46 5.36
C GLN A 155 8.33 -10.19 5.45
N ASP A 156 7.90 -8.98 5.11
CA ASP A 156 6.49 -8.59 5.14
C ASP A 156 5.65 -9.38 4.13
N GLN A 157 6.18 -9.62 2.94
CA GLN A 157 5.49 -10.38 1.89
C GLN A 157 5.47 -11.87 2.17
N ASP A 158 6.57 -12.40 2.71
CA ASP A 158 6.66 -13.83 3.08
C ASP A 158 5.72 -14.15 4.24
N TRP A 159 5.64 -13.27 5.25
CA TRP A 159 4.65 -13.39 6.33
C TRP A 159 3.21 -13.34 5.81
N LEU A 160 2.90 -12.38 4.94
CA LEU A 160 1.57 -12.29 4.34
C LEU A 160 1.22 -13.53 3.53
N ALA A 161 2.18 -14.10 2.81
CA ALA A 161 1.96 -15.31 2.02
C ALA A 161 1.79 -16.58 2.87
N ALA A 162 2.58 -16.71 3.95
CA ALA A 162 2.58 -17.89 4.79
C ALA A 162 1.43 -17.92 5.80
N GLU A 163 1.17 -16.78 6.47
CA GLU A 163 0.25 -16.73 7.61
C GLU A 163 -1.10 -16.08 7.26
N VAL A 164 -1.10 -15.04 6.41
CA VAL A 164 -2.32 -14.29 6.12
C VAL A 164 -3.09 -14.90 4.95
N TRP A 165 -2.41 -15.20 3.84
CA TRP A 165 -3.06 -15.72 2.64
C TRP A 165 -3.93 -16.98 2.87
N PRO A 166 -3.50 -17.99 3.61
CA PRO A 166 -4.33 -19.16 3.89
C PRO A 166 -5.66 -18.84 4.56
N LEU A 167 -5.67 -17.80 5.41
CA LEU A 167 -6.86 -17.37 6.15
C LEU A 167 -7.85 -16.60 5.28
N ILE A 168 -7.35 -15.80 4.31
CA ILE A 168 -8.15 -14.82 3.59
C ILE A 168 -8.56 -15.27 2.18
N LYS A 169 -7.86 -16.23 1.57
CA LYS A 169 -8.01 -16.57 0.14
C LYS A 169 -9.44 -16.86 -0.32
N ALA A 170 -10.26 -17.45 0.55
CA ALA A 170 -11.65 -17.77 0.22
C ALA A 170 -12.58 -16.55 0.16
N ASN A 171 -12.20 -15.43 0.80
CA ASN A 171 -13.05 -14.24 0.95
C ASN A 171 -12.33 -12.97 0.47
N THR A 172 -11.55 -13.08 -0.61
CA THR A 172 -10.74 -12.01 -1.18
C THR A 172 -11.23 -11.60 -2.56
N LEU A 173 -11.36 -10.27 -2.78
CA LEU A 173 -11.40 -9.68 -4.11
C LEU A 173 -9.98 -9.39 -4.59
N ILE A 174 -9.62 -9.85 -5.78
CA ILE A 174 -8.34 -9.53 -6.42
C ILE A 174 -8.61 -8.70 -7.67
N HIS A 175 -8.15 -7.45 -7.66
CA HIS A 175 -7.99 -6.70 -8.90
C HIS A 175 -6.64 -7.03 -9.51
N ASP A 176 -6.64 -7.58 -10.73
CA ASP A 176 -5.43 -8.05 -11.40
C ASP A 176 -5.43 -7.64 -12.87
N GLU A 177 -4.48 -6.82 -13.25
CA GLU A 177 -4.37 -6.30 -14.62
C GLU A 177 -3.81 -7.33 -15.60
N SER A 178 -2.94 -8.21 -15.14
CA SER A 178 -2.19 -9.10 -16.03
C SER A 178 -2.71 -10.53 -16.07
N TYR A 179 -3.47 -10.95 -15.05
CA TYR A 179 -3.92 -12.34 -14.85
C TYR A 179 -2.78 -13.39 -14.85
N GLN A 180 -1.54 -12.98 -14.59
CA GLN A 180 -0.36 -13.86 -14.68
C GLN A 180 -0.08 -14.63 -13.40
N THR A 181 -0.55 -14.14 -12.25
CA THR A 181 -0.30 -14.82 -10.99
C THR A 181 -1.39 -15.86 -10.75
N PRO A 182 -1.04 -17.14 -10.54
CA PRO A 182 -2.01 -18.15 -10.14
C PRO A 182 -2.69 -17.73 -8.83
N THR A 183 -4.01 -17.74 -8.82
CA THR A 183 -4.79 -17.59 -7.60
C THR A 183 -5.44 -18.93 -7.32
N GLU A 184 -4.99 -19.58 -6.26
CA GLU A 184 -5.56 -20.87 -5.88
C GLU A 184 -7.03 -20.73 -5.46
N GLY A 185 -7.87 -21.22 -6.29
CA GLY A 185 -9.15 -21.90 -6.05
C GLY A 185 -10.36 -21.06 -5.60
N HIS A 186 -10.28 -19.98 -4.84
CA HIS A 186 -11.49 -19.43 -4.19
C HIS A 186 -11.64 -17.90 -4.22
N SER A 187 -10.66 -17.17 -4.67
CA SER A 187 -10.72 -15.70 -4.74
C SER A 187 -11.53 -15.23 -5.95
N LYS A 188 -12.30 -14.16 -5.79
CA LYS A 188 -12.92 -13.47 -6.92
C LYS A 188 -11.88 -12.54 -7.55
N ARG A 189 -11.53 -12.82 -8.80
CA ARG A 189 -10.53 -12.06 -9.58
C ARG A 189 -11.21 -11.32 -10.71
N ARG A 190 -10.83 -10.06 -10.92
CA ARG A 190 -11.33 -9.21 -12.00
C ARG A 190 -10.30 -8.17 -12.43
N PRO A 191 -10.43 -7.59 -13.65
CA PRO A 191 -9.60 -6.47 -14.07
C PRO A 191 -9.90 -5.24 -13.19
N PHE A 192 -8.99 -4.27 -13.23
CA PHE A 192 -9.26 -2.96 -12.63
C PHE A 192 -10.39 -2.24 -13.36
N PRO A 193 -11.25 -1.50 -12.64
CA PRO A 193 -12.39 -0.79 -13.24
C PRO A 193 -11.97 0.36 -14.16
N ILE A 194 -10.77 0.89 -13.98
CA ILE A 194 -10.17 1.94 -14.83
C ILE A 194 -8.86 1.40 -15.40
N ALA A 195 -8.69 1.47 -16.72
CA ALA A 195 -7.45 1.09 -17.37
C ALA A 195 -6.29 2.05 -17.00
N LYS A 196 -5.08 1.54 -16.87
CA LYS A 196 -3.89 2.37 -16.74
C LYS A 196 -3.41 2.85 -18.13
N LYS A 197 -2.76 4.01 -18.15
CA LYS A 197 -2.26 4.62 -19.40
C LYS A 197 -1.02 3.92 -19.93
N ALA A 198 -0.19 3.38 -19.04
CA ALA A 198 1.05 2.70 -19.40
C ALA A 198 1.46 1.74 -18.29
N THR A 199 2.30 0.74 -18.59
CA THR A 199 2.71 -0.31 -17.63
C THR A 199 3.39 0.27 -16.40
N LEU A 200 4.27 1.27 -16.57
CA LEU A 200 4.95 1.97 -15.48
C LEU A 200 3.99 2.73 -14.55
N HIS A 201 2.84 3.19 -15.05
CA HIS A 201 1.86 3.94 -14.27
C HIS A 201 0.93 3.02 -13.48
N HIS A 202 1.48 2.03 -12.81
CA HIS A 202 0.72 1.11 -11.98
C HIS A 202 0.55 1.63 -10.55
N ILE A 203 -0.51 1.20 -9.89
CA ILE A 203 -0.72 1.44 -8.46
C ILE A 203 0.43 0.78 -7.69
N GLY A 204 0.98 1.47 -6.69
CA GLY A 204 2.11 0.95 -5.90
C GLY A 204 3.48 1.11 -6.58
N ALA A 205 3.57 1.86 -7.68
CA ALA A 205 4.85 2.22 -8.27
C ALA A 205 5.72 2.99 -7.28
N ALA A 206 6.97 2.54 -7.09
CA ALA A 206 7.93 3.23 -6.24
C ALA A 206 8.47 4.49 -6.96
N LEU A 207 8.37 5.64 -6.28
CA LEU A 207 8.67 6.94 -6.83
C LEU A 207 9.66 7.70 -5.95
N GLU A 208 10.54 8.45 -6.59
CA GLU A 208 11.41 9.43 -5.94
C GLU A 208 10.58 10.63 -5.41
N ALA A 209 11.23 11.49 -4.64
CA ALA A 209 10.58 12.68 -4.07
C ALA A 209 9.99 13.62 -5.13
N ASP A 210 10.57 13.67 -6.32
CA ASP A 210 10.11 14.48 -7.46
C ASP A 210 9.18 13.73 -8.43
N ASP A 211 8.68 12.55 -8.02
CA ASP A 211 7.77 11.67 -8.75
C ASP A 211 8.39 11.00 -9.99
N ARG A 212 9.70 10.97 -10.12
CA ARG A 212 10.35 10.07 -11.08
C ARG A 212 10.29 8.63 -10.57
N PHE A 213 10.22 7.67 -11.50
CA PHE A 213 10.32 6.26 -11.11
C PHE A 213 11.69 5.95 -10.52
N VAL A 214 11.72 5.13 -9.48
CA VAL A 214 12.96 4.61 -8.87
C VAL A 214 13.77 3.80 -9.90
N PHE A 215 13.08 3.08 -10.79
CA PHE A 215 13.70 2.39 -11.92
C PHE A 215 13.77 3.29 -13.14
N SER A 216 14.92 3.34 -13.84
CA SER A 216 15.02 4.12 -15.06
C SER A 216 14.10 3.60 -16.14
N ILE A 217 13.63 4.50 -17.01
CA ILE A 217 12.78 4.14 -18.15
C ILE A 217 13.48 3.13 -19.07
N ASP A 218 14.80 3.23 -19.22
CA ASP A 218 15.59 2.31 -20.04
C ASP A 218 15.54 0.88 -19.49
N GLN A 219 15.61 0.74 -18.16
CA GLN A 219 15.47 -0.57 -17.51
C GLN A 219 14.05 -1.14 -17.67
N ALA A 220 13.05 -0.28 -17.63
CA ALA A 220 11.66 -0.68 -17.85
C ALA A 220 11.41 -1.06 -19.30
N MET A 221 11.89 -0.25 -20.25
CA MET A 221 11.77 -0.53 -21.68
C MET A 221 12.51 -1.81 -22.09
N ALA A 222 13.67 -2.10 -21.48
CA ALA A 222 14.38 -3.38 -21.69
C ALA A 222 13.54 -4.60 -21.26
N LYS A 223 12.56 -4.40 -20.37
CA LYS A 223 11.58 -5.42 -19.94
C LYS A 223 10.27 -5.37 -20.73
N GLY A 224 10.18 -4.55 -21.80
CA GLY A 224 8.96 -4.37 -22.58
C GLY A 224 7.89 -3.51 -21.89
N GLU A 225 8.26 -2.75 -20.86
CA GLU A 225 7.35 -1.84 -20.18
C GLU A 225 7.22 -0.51 -20.93
N THR A 226 6.07 0.13 -20.84
CA THR A 226 5.77 1.42 -21.50
C THR A 226 5.45 2.49 -20.47
N GLY A 227 5.82 3.73 -20.75
CA GLY A 227 5.55 4.87 -19.87
C GLY A 227 6.43 6.08 -20.20
N SER A 228 6.33 7.11 -19.38
CA SER A 228 7.23 8.26 -19.37
C SER A 228 8.17 8.14 -18.15
N ASP A 229 9.28 8.84 -18.17
CA ASP A 229 10.29 8.90 -17.11
C ASP A 229 9.76 9.56 -15.81
N LYS A 230 8.62 10.21 -15.89
CA LYS A 230 7.93 10.83 -14.77
C LYS A 230 6.53 10.28 -14.63
N TYR A 231 6.18 9.88 -13.41
CA TYR A 231 4.81 9.55 -13.05
C TYR A 231 3.99 10.84 -13.18
N LEU A 232 3.42 11.03 -14.35
CA LEU A 232 2.43 12.09 -14.57
C LEU A 232 1.17 11.65 -13.83
N ALA A 233 1.20 11.94 -12.58
CA ALA A 233 0.18 11.52 -11.70
C ALA A 233 -1.15 12.05 -12.18
N GLU A 234 -2.10 11.14 -12.39
CA GLU A 234 -3.52 11.43 -12.43
C GLU A 234 -4.01 12.22 -11.20
N TRP A 235 -3.08 12.52 -10.30
CA TRP A 235 -3.28 13.28 -9.09
C TRP A 235 -3.26 14.80 -9.30
N LEU A 236 -2.80 15.28 -10.45
CA LEU A 236 -2.84 16.70 -10.80
C LEU A 236 -4.17 17.15 -11.41
N ILE A 237 -5.08 16.23 -11.72
CA ILE A 237 -6.38 16.54 -12.33
C ILE A 237 -7.49 16.58 -11.32
#